data_19f28f3326fa5a244af0dbbbb083df21
#
_entry.id   19f28f3326fa5a244af0dbbbb083df21
#
_cell.length_a   1.000
_cell.length_b   1.000
_cell.length_c   1.000
_cell.angle_alpha   90.00
_cell.angle_beta   90.00
_cell.angle_gamma   90.00
#
_symmetry.space_group_name_H-M   'P 1'
#
loop_
_entity.id
_entity.type
_entity.pdbx_description
1 polymer ?
#
loop_
_entity_poly.entity_id
_entity_poly.type
_entity_poly.pdbx_seq_one_letter_code
_entity_poly.pdbx_strand_id
1 'polypeptide(L)'
;LHTAYRRQRQMCIRDRFDTYRVLRATNPSPYMFYFSSDDIEIAGASPETLVKLDHGKLSTFPLAGTRPRGKTPEEDKELEADLHQDEKELAEHNMLVDLGRNDIGKISKIGTVKVEKYLCVERFSHVMHLGSTVTGIIRDDKDAVDAVDAILPAGTLSGAPKFRACQIIEELEQSKRGIYGGAIGYLDFAGNLDTCIAIRLVYKKN
;
A
#
# COMPACT_ATOMS: atom_id res chain seq x y z
N LEU A 1 -14.72 4.08 -14.58
CA LEU A 1 -14.82 2.69 -14.13
C LEU A 1 -13.59 1.91 -14.61
N HIS A 2 -12.50 1.99 -13.86
CA HIS A 2 -11.37 1.10 -14.08
C HIS A 2 -11.73 -0.27 -13.51
N THR A 3 -12.32 -1.11 -14.31
CA THR A 3 -12.37 -2.54 -14.08
C THR A 3 -10.95 -3.07 -14.21
N ALA A 4 -10.22 -3.08 -13.11
CA ALA A 4 -8.99 -3.85 -13.02
C ALA A 4 -9.36 -5.32 -13.19
N TYR A 5 -9.24 -5.84 -14.40
CA TYR A 5 -9.34 -7.28 -14.67
C TYR A 5 -8.19 -7.98 -13.94
N ARG A 6 -8.43 -8.38 -12.71
CA ARG A 6 -7.53 -9.25 -11.95
C ARG A 6 -7.64 -10.65 -12.54
N ARG A 7 -6.84 -10.93 -13.56
CA ARG A 7 -6.68 -12.29 -14.02
C ARG A 7 -5.85 -13.06 -13.00
N GLN A 8 -6.51 -13.91 -12.25
CA GLN A 8 -5.84 -14.99 -11.54
C GLN A 8 -5.26 -15.93 -12.60
N ARG A 9 -3.96 -15.78 -12.90
CA ARG A 9 -3.25 -16.72 -13.77
C ARG A 9 -2.72 -17.86 -12.91
N GLN A 10 -3.19 -19.06 -13.12
CA GLN A 10 -2.52 -20.27 -12.66
C GLN A 10 -1.21 -20.42 -13.43
N MET A 11 -0.09 -20.26 -12.76
CA MET A 11 1.22 -20.55 -13.29
C MET A 11 1.73 -21.85 -12.67
N CYS A 12 2.00 -22.86 -13.51
CA CYS A 12 2.71 -24.07 -13.10
C CYS A 12 4.20 -23.77 -12.96
N ILE A 13 4.61 -23.17 -11.84
CA ILE A 13 6.01 -22.92 -11.52
C ILE A 13 6.50 -24.07 -10.65
N ARG A 14 7.57 -24.74 -11.08
CA ARG A 14 8.14 -25.89 -10.36
C ARG A 14 8.75 -25.53 -9.02
N ASP A 15 9.34 -24.36 -8.90
CA ASP A 15 9.92 -23.84 -7.65
C ASP A 15 9.56 -22.36 -7.46
N ARG A 16 8.92 -22.06 -6.34
CA ARG A 16 8.43 -20.70 -6.03
C ARG A 16 9.50 -19.84 -5.42
N PHE A 17 10.47 -20.44 -4.76
CA PHE A 17 11.63 -19.73 -4.29
C PHE A 17 12.47 -19.20 -5.46
N ASP A 18 12.60 -19.99 -6.52
CA ASP A 18 13.25 -19.51 -7.77
C ASP A 18 12.44 -18.39 -8.42
N THR A 19 11.10 -18.46 -8.38
CA THR A 19 10.25 -17.33 -8.83
C THR A 19 10.54 -16.07 -8.03
N TYR A 20 10.62 -16.18 -6.70
CA TYR A 20 10.98 -15.05 -5.84
C TYR A 20 12.37 -14.50 -6.17
N ARG A 21 13.36 -15.37 -6.41
CA ARG A 21 14.72 -14.96 -6.79
C ARG A 21 14.74 -14.17 -8.10
N VAL A 22 14.00 -14.62 -9.10
CA VAL A 22 13.84 -13.90 -10.38
C VAL A 22 13.12 -12.58 -10.15
N LEU A 23 11.99 -12.58 -9.43
CA LEU A 23 11.22 -11.37 -9.14
C LEU A 23 12.07 -10.30 -8.45
N ARG A 24 12.90 -10.70 -7.48
CA ARG A 24 13.81 -9.81 -6.77
C ARG A 24 14.83 -9.13 -7.69
N ALA A 25 15.27 -9.82 -8.73
CA ALA A 25 16.24 -9.30 -9.68
C ALA A 25 15.59 -8.46 -10.80
N THR A 26 14.37 -8.81 -11.22
CA THR A 26 13.72 -8.18 -12.38
C THR A 26 12.79 -7.03 -12.01
N ASN A 27 12.16 -7.08 -10.84
CA ASN A 27 11.21 -6.06 -10.39
C ASN A 27 11.25 -5.86 -8.87
N PRO A 28 12.36 -5.32 -8.33
CA PRO A 28 12.49 -5.05 -6.90
C PRO A 28 11.45 -4.02 -6.45
N SER A 29 10.97 -4.20 -5.24
CA SER A 29 10.03 -3.29 -4.55
C SER A 29 10.50 -3.07 -3.11
N PRO A 30 10.04 -2.02 -2.42
CA PRO A 30 10.40 -1.75 -1.02
C PRO A 30 10.17 -2.94 -0.09
N TYR A 31 9.13 -3.73 -0.36
CA TYR A 31 8.80 -4.93 0.42
C TYR A 31 8.87 -6.16 -0.46
N MET A 32 9.92 -6.94 -0.25
CA MET A 32 10.12 -8.23 -0.92
C MET A 32 9.93 -9.32 0.12
N PHE A 33 9.05 -10.30 -0.15
CA PHE A 33 8.74 -11.36 0.81
C PHE A 33 8.57 -12.72 0.14
N TYR A 34 8.96 -13.74 0.90
CA TYR A 34 8.70 -15.15 0.62
C TYR A 34 8.35 -15.88 1.91
N PHE A 35 7.22 -16.53 1.92
CA PHE A 35 6.77 -17.38 3.02
C PHE A 35 6.49 -18.78 2.49
N SER A 36 6.89 -19.77 3.25
CA SER A 36 6.62 -21.19 2.95
C SER A 36 6.17 -21.91 4.20
N SER A 37 5.07 -22.62 4.08
CA SER A 37 4.54 -23.55 5.08
C SER A 37 4.01 -24.80 4.40
N ASP A 38 3.55 -25.77 5.18
CA ASP A 38 2.99 -27.02 4.68
C ASP A 38 1.75 -26.77 3.80
N ASP A 39 0.96 -25.73 4.11
CA ASP A 39 -0.32 -25.45 3.46
C ASP A 39 -0.24 -24.41 2.36
N ILE A 40 0.72 -23.49 2.44
CA ILE A 40 0.77 -22.33 1.56
C ILE A 40 2.21 -21.84 1.32
N GLU A 41 2.47 -21.46 0.09
CA GLU A 41 3.67 -20.69 -0.28
C GLU A 41 3.27 -19.36 -0.91
N ILE A 42 3.92 -18.27 -0.50
CA ILE A 42 3.64 -16.92 -0.96
C ILE A 42 4.96 -16.25 -1.36
N ALA A 43 4.98 -15.63 -2.52
CA ALA A 43 6.08 -14.76 -2.96
C ALA A 43 5.51 -13.45 -3.46
N GLY A 44 6.14 -12.33 -3.14
CA GLY A 44 5.64 -11.03 -3.57
C GLY A 44 6.65 -9.89 -3.51
N ALA A 45 6.27 -8.81 -4.17
CA ALA A 45 7.02 -7.55 -4.29
C ALA A 45 6.04 -6.38 -4.14
N SER A 46 5.69 -6.02 -2.92
CA SER A 46 4.76 -4.92 -2.66
C SER A 46 5.47 -3.56 -2.70
N PRO A 47 4.95 -2.58 -3.42
CA PRO A 47 5.52 -1.24 -3.46
C PRO A 47 4.97 -0.33 -2.37
N GLU A 48 3.93 -0.75 -1.64
CA GLU A 48 3.11 0.16 -0.84
C GLU A 48 3.08 -0.26 0.62
N THR A 49 3.52 0.66 1.49
CA THR A 49 3.40 0.53 2.95
C THR A 49 1.93 0.58 3.34
N LEU A 50 1.48 -0.36 4.17
CA LEU A 50 0.17 -0.29 4.81
C LEU A 50 0.23 0.66 6.00
N VAL A 51 1.03 0.30 7.00
CA VAL A 51 1.28 1.11 8.19
C VAL A 51 2.64 0.78 8.77
N LYS A 52 3.30 1.81 9.29
CA LYS A 52 4.51 1.72 10.10
C LYS A 52 4.24 2.31 11.48
N LEU A 53 4.70 1.61 12.52
CA LEU A 53 4.76 2.09 13.89
C LEU A 53 6.21 2.03 14.34
N ASP A 54 6.78 3.18 14.66
CA ASP A 54 8.18 3.31 15.04
C ASP A 54 8.28 4.20 16.29
N HIS A 55 8.67 3.62 17.43
CA HIS A 55 8.79 4.32 18.71
C HIS A 55 7.54 5.16 19.05
N GLY A 56 6.35 4.58 18.86
CA GLY A 56 5.07 5.22 19.12
C GLY A 56 4.56 6.18 18.03
N LYS A 57 5.34 6.40 16.96
CA LYS A 57 4.93 7.20 15.81
C LYS A 57 4.33 6.30 14.73
N LEU A 58 3.06 6.49 14.46
CA LEU A 58 2.34 5.90 13.33
C LEU A 58 2.65 6.66 12.04
N SER A 59 2.78 5.94 10.93
CA SER A 59 2.96 6.55 9.61
C SER A 59 2.26 5.73 8.53
N THR A 60 1.62 6.40 7.57
CA THR A 60 1.17 5.84 6.31
C THR A 60 1.57 6.76 5.16
N PHE A 61 1.70 6.19 3.96
CA PHE A 61 2.31 6.86 2.82
C PHE A 61 1.38 6.77 1.60
N PRO A 62 0.30 7.57 1.55
CA PRO A 62 -0.57 7.61 0.39
C PRO A 62 0.21 7.92 -0.89
N LEU A 63 0.07 7.06 -1.90
CA LEU A 63 0.64 7.23 -3.23
C LEU A 63 -0.48 7.19 -4.26
N ALA A 64 -0.57 8.20 -5.11
CA ALA A 64 -1.51 8.23 -6.24
C ALA A 64 -0.94 9.07 -7.37
N GLY A 65 -1.56 8.95 -8.53
CA GLY A 65 -1.05 9.60 -9.74
C GLY A 65 0.23 8.95 -10.26
N THR A 66 0.32 8.78 -11.56
CA THR A 66 1.48 8.14 -12.17
C THR A 66 1.83 8.82 -13.48
N ARG A 67 3.13 9.15 -13.65
CA ARG A 67 3.72 9.51 -14.93
C ARG A 67 4.97 8.67 -15.15
N PRO A 68 5.31 8.35 -16.41
CA PRO A 68 6.60 7.76 -16.71
C PRO A 68 7.73 8.73 -16.38
N ARG A 69 8.95 8.20 -16.25
CA ARG A 69 10.14 9.04 -16.18
C ARG A 69 10.45 9.61 -17.56
N GLY A 70 10.86 10.86 -17.60
CA GLY A 70 11.36 11.51 -18.80
C GLY A 70 12.70 10.92 -19.25
N LYS A 71 13.02 11.05 -20.52
CA LYS A 71 14.32 10.66 -21.08
C LYS A 71 15.39 11.70 -20.78
N THR A 72 14.99 12.93 -20.52
CA THR A 72 15.85 14.04 -20.11
C THR A 72 15.35 14.69 -18.83
N PRO A 73 16.20 15.44 -18.10
CA PRO A 73 15.76 16.19 -16.93
C PRO A 73 14.64 17.22 -17.21
N GLU A 74 14.63 17.78 -18.40
CA GLU A 74 13.62 18.74 -18.86
C GLU A 74 12.27 18.06 -19.03
N GLU A 75 12.24 16.91 -19.74
CA GLU A 75 11.04 16.09 -19.92
C GLU A 75 10.50 15.57 -18.59
N ASP A 76 11.37 15.19 -17.62
CA ASP A 76 10.96 14.81 -16.26
C ASP A 76 10.22 15.95 -15.55
N LYS A 77 10.68 17.19 -15.70
CA LYS A 77 10.02 18.38 -15.11
C LYS A 77 8.68 18.69 -15.79
N GLU A 78 8.58 18.51 -17.08
CA GLU A 78 7.30 18.70 -17.80
C GLU A 78 6.27 17.68 -17.35
N LEU A 79 6.65 16.40 -17.22
CA LEU A 79 5.79 15.33 -16.72
C LEU A 79 5.39 15.53 -15.24
N GLU A 80 6.29 16.07 -14.42
CA GLU A 80 5.99 16.47 -13.04
C GLU A 80 4.97 17.61 -13.00
N ALA A 81 5.15 18.61 -13.83
CA ALA A 81 4.22 19.73 -13.92
C ALA A 81 2.82 19.29 -14.42
N ASP A 82 2.77 18.41 -15.40
CA ASP A 82 1.54 17.79 -15.88
C ASP A 82 0.83 17.00 -14.77
N LEU A 83 1.59 16.20 -14.00
CA LEU A 83 1.04 15.44 -12.89
C LEU A 83 0.42 16.34 -11.80
N HIS A 84 1.04 17.47 -11.51
CA HIS A 84 0.53 18.47 -10.55
C HIS A 84 -0.68 19.28 -11.07
N GLN A 85 -0.98 19.23 -12.36
CA GLN A 85 -2.13 19.91 -12.96
C GLN A 85 -3.30 18.95 -13.25
N ASP A 86 -3.11 17.65 -13.08
CA ASP A 86 -4.14 16.64 -13.31
C ASP A 86 -5.15 16.62 -12.15
N GLU A 87 -6.29 17.29 -12.35
CA GLU A 87 -7.33 17.41 -11.32
C GLU A 87 -7.86 16.06 -10.84
N LYS A 88 -7.91 15.04 -11.69
CA LYS A 88 -8.35 13.69 -11.33
C LYS A 88 -7.36 13.03 -10.39
N GLU A 89 -6.06 13.06 -10.74
CA GLU A 89 -5.01 12.48 -9.94
C GLU A 89 -4.87 13.19 -8.59
N LEU A 90 -5.00 14.52 -8.57
CA LEU A 90 -5.02 15.31 -7.34
C LEU A 90 -6.24 14.98 -6.45
N ALA A 91 -7.43 14.82 -7.04
CA ALA A 91 -8.63 14.46 -6.28
C ALA A 91 -8.53 13.05 -5.68
N GLU A 92 -8.00 12.08 -6.44
CA GLU A 92 -7.75 10.73 -5.95
C GLU A 92 -6.71 10.73 -4.81
N HIS A 93 -5.62 11.46 -4.97
CA HIS A 93 -4.58 11.57 -3.95
C HIS A 93 -5.12 12.20 -2.66
N ASN A 94 -5.89 13.29 -2.76
CA ASN A 94 -6.51 13.95 -1.61
C ASN A 94 -7.45 13.00 -0.86
N MET A 95 -8.24 12.21 -1.59
CA MET A 95 -9.09 11.17 -1.00
C MET A 95 -8.27 10.16 -0.20
N LEU A 96 -7.12 9.69 -0.72
CA LEU A 96 -6.26 8.75 -0.02
C LEU A 96 -5.57 9.37 1.21
N VAL A 97 -5.17 10.64 1.13
CA VAL A 97 -4.65 11.37 2.30
C VAL A 97 -5.69 11.49 3.40
N ASP A 98 -6.94 11.82 3.06
CA ASP A 98 -8.03 11.91 4.03
C ASP A 98 -8.38 10.54 4.64
N LEU A 99 -8.37 9.47 3.84
CA LEU A 99 -8.51 8.10 4.35
C LEU A 99 -7.39 7.77 5.34
N GLY A 100 -6.13 8.07 5.00
CA GLY A 100 -4.99 7.84 5.88
C GLY A 100 -5.09 8.63 7.19
N ARG A 101 -5.54 9.90 7.14
CA ARG A 101 -5.79 10.72 8.34
C ARG A 101 -6.88 10.12 9.22
N ASN A 102 -7.98 9.67 8.61
CA ASN A 102 -9.09 9.06 9.34
C ASN A 102 -8.67 7.73 9.98
N ASP A 103 -7.94 6.89 9.26
CA ASP A 103 -7.50 5.57 9.73
C ASP A 103 -6.52 5.68 10.90
N ILE A 104 -5.45 6.48 10.75
CA ILE A 104 -4.49 6.76 11.82
C ILE A 104 -5.19 7.48 12.99
N GLY A 105 -6.15 8.37 12.71
CA GLY A 105 -6.88 9.12 13.72
C GLY A 105 -7.65 8.27 14.72
N LYS A 106 -8.12 7.08 14.32
CA LYS A 106 -8.84 6.14 15.21
C LYS A 106 -8.01 5.70 16.41
N ILE A 107 -6.69 5.62 16.25
CA ILE A 107 -5.76 5.07 17.24
C ILE A 107 -4.71 6.07 17.72
N SER A 108 -4.70 7.28 17.20
CA SER A 108 -3.77 8.34 17.59
C SER A 108 -4.27 9.16 18.77
N LYS A 109 -3.35 9.72 19.54
CA LYS A 109 -3.65 10.76 20.53
C LYS A 109 -4.27 11.96 19.83
N ILE A 110 -5.30 12.53 20.43
CA ILE A 110 -6.03 13.68 19.88
C ILE A 110 -5.07 14.84 19.56
N GLY A 111 -5.22 15.42 18.37
CA GLY A 111 -4.42 16.54 17.91
C GLY A 111 -3.02 16.20 17.40
N THR A 112 -2.63 14.91 17.36
CA THR A 112 -1.30 14.48 16.89
C THR A 112 -1.24 14.08 15.43
N VAL A 113 -2.39 13.88 14.78
CA VAL A 113 -2.44 13.51 13.36
C VAL A 113 -2.01 14.70 12.50
N LYS A 114 -1.00 14.46 11.65
CA LYS A 114 -0.41 15.50 10.78
C LYS A 114 -0.13 14.94 9.39
N VAL A 115 -0.20 15.81 8.39
CA VAL A 115 0.34 15.56 7.06
C VAL A 115 1.72 16.22 7.03
N GLU A 116 2.78 15.43 7.18
CA GLU A 116 4.17 15.95 7.25
C GLU A 116 4.71 16.29 5.86
N LYS A 117 4.34 15.47 4.86
CA LYS A 117 4.60 15.73 3.45
C LYS A 117 3.28 15.67 2.70
N TYR A 118 3.11 16.56 1.74
CA TYR A 118 1.88 16.65 0.96
C TYR A 118 2.17 16.91 -0.51
N LEU A 119 1.63 16.07 -1.39
CA LEU A 119 1.78 16.17 -2.84
C LEU A 119 3.23 16.28 -3.32
N CYS A 120 4.15 15.57 -2.66
CA CYS A 120 5.55 15.52 -3.10
C CYS A 120 5.69 14.51 -4.24
N VAL A 121 6.51 14.84 -5.23
CA VAL A 121 6.80 13.89 -6.31
C VAL A 121 7.87 12.90 -5.86
N GLU A 122 7.47 11.64 -5.75
CA GLU A 122 8.37 10.51 -5.47
C GLU A 122 8.81 9.88 -6.80
N ARG A 123 10.13 9.88 -7.04
CA ARG A 123 10.70 9.36 -8.30
C ARG A 123 11.25 7.96 -8.10
N PHE A 124 10.73 7.04 -8.90
CA PHE A 124 11.21 5.66 -9.00
C PHE A 124 12.00 5.45 -10.29
N SER A 125 12.50 4.25 -10.53
CA SER A 125 13.32 3.94 -11.70
C SER A 125 12.61 4.20 -13.04
N HIS A 126 11.31 3.92 -13.11
CA HIS A 126 10.54 3.97 -14.37
C HIS A 126 9.33 4.90 -14.32
N VAL A 127 8.91 5.30 -13.13
CA VAL A 127 7.72 6.12 -12.93
C VAL A 127 7.96 7.15 -11.84
N MET A 128 7.11 8.18 -11.81
CA MET A 128 6.96 9.10 -10.69
C MET A 128 5.51 9.07 -10.19
N HIS A 129 5.33 9.30 -8.89
CA HIS A 129 4.03 9.34 -8.23
C HIS A 129 3.91 10.58 -7.35
N LEU A 130 2.68 11.03 -7.10
CA LEU A 130 2.40 11.93 -6.00
C LEU A 130 2.40 11.15 -4.69
N GLY A 131 3.19 11.58 -3.74
CA GLY A 131 3.33 10.98 -2.42
C GLY A 131 3.01 11.96 -1.31
N SER A 132 2.39 11.47 -0.25
CA SER A 132 2.17 12.19 1.00
C SER A 132 2.56 11.31 2.18
N THR A 133 2.83 11.95 3.32
CA THR A 133 3.12 11.24 4.57
C THR A 133 2.15 11.72 5.64
N VAL A 134 1.33 10.81 6.12
CA VAL A 134 0.41 11.06 7.23
C VAL A 134 0.96 10.37 8.48
N THR A 135 1.06 11.11 9.58
CA THR A 135 1.61 10.60 10.84
C THR A 135 0.68 10.88 12.02
N GLY A 136 0.88 10.15 13.10
CA GLY A 136 0.20 10.35 14.37
C GLY A 136 0.99 9.70 15.51
N ILE A 137 0.69 10.05 16.74
CA ILE A 137 1.25 9.37 17.92
C ILE A 137 0.22 8.39 18.45
N ILE A 138 0.60 7.12 18.54
CA ILE A 138 -0.31 6.06 19.02
C ILE A 138 -0.76 6.35 20.46
N ARG A 139 -2.01 6.05 20.78
CA ARG A 139 -2.54 6.15 22.15
C ARG A 139 -1.89 5.10 23.04
N ASP A 140 -1.80 5.39 24.33
CA ASP A 140 -1.16 4.50 25.31
C ASP A 140 -1.94 3.19 25.56
N ASP A 141 -3.23 3.15 25.21
CA ASP A 141 -4.12 1.97 25.28
C ASP A 141 -4.15 1.16 23.98
N LYS A 142 -3.28 1.46 23.00
CA LYS A 142 -3.23 0.84 21.68
C LYS A 142 -1.84 0.29 21.37
N ASP A 143 -1.80 -0.75 20.54
CA ASP A 143 -0.57 -1.43 20.15
C ASP A 143 -0.42 -1.57 18.62
N ALA A 144 0.59 -2.30 18.18
CA ALA A 144 0.89 -2.50 16.78
C ALA A 144 -0.18 -3.34 16.06
N VAL A 145 -0.89 -4.23 16.76
CA VAL A 145 -1.99 -5.03 16.17
C VAL A 145 -3.19 -4.13 15.93
N ASP A 146 -3.53 -3.26 16.90
CA ASP A 146 -4.55 -2.23 16.73
C ASP A 146 -4.24 -1.30 15.53
N ALA A 147 -2.95 -1.03 15.26
CA ALA A 147 -2.56 -0.21 14.12
C ALA A 147 -2.91 -0.87 12.78
N VAL A 148 -2.69 -2.17 12.65
CA VAL A 148 -3.10 -2.94 11.45
C VAL A 148 -4.62 -2.96 11.32
N ASP A 149 -5.34 -3.27 12.40
CA ASP A 149 -6.80 -3.36 12.42
C ASP A 149 -7.47 -2.03 12.03
N ALA A 150 -6.97 -0.91 12.53
CA ALA A 150 -7.52 0.41 12.25
C ALA A 150 -7.41 0.81 10.76
N ILE A 151 -6.39 0.34 10.07
CA ILE A 151 -6.08 0.74 8.68
C ILE A 151 -6.68 -0.22 7.66
N LEU A 152 -6.79 -1.52 7.98
CA LEU A 152 -7.39 -2.49 7.08
C LEU A 152 -8.91 -2.22 6.87
N PRO A 153 -9.38 -2.44 5.61
CA PRO A 153 -8.61 -2.61 4.38
C PRO A 153 -7.96 -1.31 3.92
N ALA A 154 -6.84 -1.42 3.21
CA ALA A 154 -6.13 -0.26 2.67
C ALA A 154 -7.03 0.63 1.80
N GLY A 155 -6.83 1.95 1.88
CA GLY A 155 -7.62 2.93 1.11
C GLY A 155 -7.54 2.71 -0.40
N THR A 156 -6.34 2.42 -0.90
CA THR A 156 -6.06 2.14 -2.32
C THR A 156 -6.78 0.91 -2.87
N LEU A 157 -7.23 0.00 -2.01
CA LEU A 157 -7.94 -1.23 -2.37
C LEU A 157 -9.43 -1.20 -2.00
N SER A 158 -9.91 -0.12 -1.44
CA SER A 158 -11.30 0.06 -1.03
C SER A 158 -11.91 1.31 -1.67
N GLY A 159 -11.92 2.43 -1.00
CA GLY A 159 -12.47 3.70 -1.45
C GLY A 159 -13.00 4.54 -0.30
N ALA A 160 -13.54 5.72 -0.62
CA ALA A 160 -14.13 6.62 0.35
C ALA A 160 -15.64 6.85 0.05
N PRO A 161 -16.52 6.84 1.07
CA PRO A 161 -16.28 6.40 2.45
C PRO A 161 -16.00 4.91 2.56
N LYS A 162 -14.97 4.53 3.33
CA LYS A 162 -14.41 3.16 3.38
C LYS A 162 -15.48 2.08 3.63
N PHE A 163 -16.34 2.29 4.61
CA PHE A 163 -17.37 1.29 4.96
C PHE A 163 -18.33 1.01 3.79
N ARG A 164 -18.81 2.06 3.11
CA ARG A 164 -19.71 1.89 1.97
C ARG A 164 -19.01 1.29 0.76
N ALA A 165 -17.75 1.66 0.53
CA ALA A 165 -16.93 1.07 -0.51
C ALA A 165 -16.75 -0.43 -0.30
N CYS A 166 -16.49 -0.88 0.94
CA CYS A 166 -16.38 -2.31 1.26
C CYS A 166 -17.70 -3.06 1.04
N GLN A 167 -18.85 -2.46 1.37
CA GLN A 167 -20.17 -3.06 1.08
C GLN A 167 -20.38 -3.24 -0.43
N ILE A 168 -20.09 -2.23 -1.22
CA ILE A 168 -20.20 -2.30 -2.69
C ILE A 168 -19.26 -3.37 -3.26
N ILE A 169 -18.03 -3.48 -2.74
CA ILE A 169 -17.08 -4.50 -3.15
C ILE A 169 -17.63 -5.90 -2.86
N GLU A 170 -18.20 -6.11 -1.67
CA GLU A 170 -18.81 -7.40 -1.30
C GLU A 170 -20.01 -7.74 -2.19
N GLU A 171 -20.86 -6.76 -2.50
CA GLU A 171 -22.02 -6.92 -3.38
C GLU A 171 -21.60 -7.31 -4.81
N LEU A 172 -20.49 -6.76 -5.32
CA LEU A 172 -20.08 -6.91 -6.72
C LEU A 172 -19.08 -8.06 -6.96
N GLU A 173 -18.13 -8.31 -6.06
CA GLU A 173 -17.08 -9.32 -6.29
C GLU A 173 -17.56 -10.75 -6.05
N GLN A 174 -18.54 -10.98 -5.19
CA GLN A 174 -19.13 -12.28 -4.85
C GLN A 174 -18.09 -13.38 -4.55
N SER A 175 -16.87 -13.00 -4.22
CA SER A 175 -15.75 -13.89 -3.92
C SER A 175 -14.84 -13.30 -2.85
N LYS A 176 -14.27 -14.17 -2.01
CA LYS A 176 -13.32 -13.75 -0.98
C LYS A 176 -11.98 -13.37 -1.59
N ARG A 177 -11.43 -12.23 -1.20
CA ARG A 177 -10.11 -11.76 -1.63
C ARG A 177 -8.95 -12.58 -1.06
N GLY A 178 -9.17 -13.35 0.02
CA GLY A 178 -8.16 -14.16 0.68
C GLY A 178 -7.01 -13.29 1.22
N ILE A 179 -5.78 -13.63 0.88
CA ILE A 179 -4.58 -12.88 1.29
C ILE A 179 -4.41 -11.54 0.57
N TYR A 180 -5.09 -11.35 -0.56
CA TYR A 180 -4.99 -10.11 -1.33
C TYR A 180 -5.56 -8.92 -0.55
N GLY A 181 -4.77 -7.88 -0.43
CA GLY A 181 -5.15 -6.65 0.29
C GLY A 181 -4.99 -6.74 1.81
N GLY A 182 -4.46 -7.83 2.33
CA GLY A 182 -4.08 -7.97 3.73
C GLY A 182 -2.77 -7.24 4.07
N ALA A 183 -2.26 -7.47 5.27
CA ALA A 183 -0.99 -6.94 5.76
C ALA A 183 0.10 -8.00 5.73
N ILE A 184 1.28 -7.65 5.24
CA ILE A 184 2.49 -8.48 5.32
C ILE A 184 3.62 -7.62 5.85
N GLY A 185 4.33 -8.13 6.85
CA GLY A 185 5.45 -7.42 7.45
C GLY A 185 5.94 -8.07 8.72
N TYR A 186 6.47 -7.30 9.63
CA TYR A 186 6.95 -7.76 10.91
C TYR A 186 6.52 -6.86 12.05
N LEU A 187 6.40 -7.47 13.21
CA LEU A 187 6.22 -6.85 14.50
C LEU A 187 7.42 -7.26 15.37
N ASP A 188 8.12 -6.30 15.93
CA ASP A 188 9.24 -6.58 16.83
C ASP A 188 8.81 -6.65 18.30
N PHE A 189 9.72 -7.14 19.15
CA PHE A 189 9.46 -7.27 20.58
C PHE A 189 9.45 -5.94 21.35
N ALA A 190 9.86 -4.85 20.71
CA ALA A 190 9.76 -3.49 21.27
C ALA A 190 8.42 -2.82 20.92
N GLY A 191 7.54 -3.53 20.17
CA GLY A 191 6.23 -3.04 19.76
C GLY A 191 6.26 -2.20 18.49
N ASN A 192 7.38 -2.17 17.77
CA ASN A 192 7.42 -1.53 16.45
C ASN A 192 6.85 -2.44 15.37
N LEU A 193 6.33 -1.85 14.31
CA LEU A 193 5.68 -2.53 13.20
C LEU A 193 6.09 -1.91 11.88
N ASP A 194 6.34 -2.74 10.88
CA ASP A 194 6.49 -2.28 9.49
C ASP A 194 5.79 -3.28 8.57
N THR A 195 4.73 -2.82 7.88
CA THR A 195 3.86 -3.66 7.05
C THR A 195 3.59 -3.04 5.69
N CYS A 196 3.50 -3.89 4.70
CA CYS A 196 3.02 -3.53 3.36
C CYS A 196 1.63 -4.09 3.08
N ILE A 197 1.00 -3.55 2.06
CA ILE A 197 -0.24 -4.11 1.51
C ILE A 197 0.10 -5.39 0.74
N ALA A 198 -0.65 -6.47 0.95
CA ALA A 198 -0.49 -7.74 0.25
C ALA A 198 -1.00 -7.65 -1.19
N ILE A 199 -0.19 -7.03 -2.06
CA ILE A 199 -0.40 -6.87 -3.50
C ILE A 199 0.83 -7.33 -4.28
N ARG A 200 0.70 -7.51 -5.59
CA ARG A 200 1.79 -7.98 -6.46
C ARG A 200 2.44 -9.25 -5.92
N LEU A 201 1.59 -10.21 -5.58
CA LEU A 201 2.01 -11.49 -5.02
C LEU A 201 1.47 -12.66 -5.84
N VAL A 202 2.14 -13.77 -5.72
CA VAL A 202 1.68 -15.08 -6.16
C VAL A 202 1.61 -15.99 -4.93
N TYR A 203 0.61 -16.84 -4.88
CA TYR A 203 0.53 -17.86 -3.84
C TYR A 203 0.10 -19.21 -4.41
N LYS A 204 0.51 -20.28 -3.76
CA LYS A 204 0.01 -21.63 -3.95
C LYS A 204 -0.54 -22.11 -2.63
N LYS A 205 -1.71 -22.71 -2.70
CA LYS A 205 -2.29 -23.54 -1.65
C LYS A 205 -2.06 -25.00 -2.03
N ASN A 206 -1.47 -25.77 -1.11
CA ASN A 206 -1.25 -27.19 -1.26
C ASN A 206 -2.54 -27.98 -1.02
#